data_f4ff75eb5d155d844680c03ef2e70785
#
_entry.id   f4ff75eb5d155d844680c03ef2e70785
#
_cell.length_a   1.000
_cell.length_b   1.000
_cell.length_c   1.000
_cell.angle_alpha   90.00
_cell.angle_beta   90.00
_cell.angle_gamma   90.00
#
_symmetry.space_group_name_H-M   'P 1'
#
loop_
_entity.id
_entity.type
_entity.pdbx_description
1 polymer ?
#
loop_
_entity_poly.entity_id
_entity_poly.type
_entity_poly.pdbx_seq_one_letter_code
_entity_poly.pdbx_strand_id
1 'polypeptide(L)'
;MKYKYHHIGIPTQKPFNGEKYLKDYKIYHGGFEESEFGIEWMRYEKDCNLPEIVKTIPHIAFDVDDIYEAIKDRKVIIEPNSPSEGNVVAFIEENGAPIEFIQIKNSV
;
A
#
# COMPACT_ATOMS: atom_id res chain seq x y z
N MET A 1 -12.19 -11.60 -11.24
CA MET A 1 -11.13 -10.59 -11.32
C MET A 1 -9.78 -11.25 -11.08
N LYS A 2 -8.76 -10.81 -11.77
CA LYS A 2 -7.40 -11.33 -11.59
C LYS A 2 -6.63 -10.45 -10.62
N TYR A 3 -5.96 -11.10 -9.67
CA TYR A 3 -5.08 -10.43 -8.71
C TYR A 3 -3.65 -10.89 -8.96
N LYS A 4 -2.76 -9.93 -9.19
CA LYS A 4 -1.36 -10.23 -9.39
C LYS A 4 -0.57 -9.69 -8.21
N TYR A 5 0.14 -10.57 -7.51
CA TYR A 5 0.95 -10.15 -6.36
C TYR A 5 1.94 -9.06 -6.77
N HIS A 6 1.97 -7.97 -6.00
CA HIS A 6 2.91 -6.87 -6.20
C HIS A 6 3.94 -6.82 -5.09
N HIS A 7 3.49 -6.69 -3.86
CA HIS A 7 4.42 -6.61 -2.73
C HIS A 7 3.72 -6.94 -1.42
N ILE A 8 4.53 -7.09 -0.38
CA ILE A 8 4.05 -7.12 0.99
C ILE A 8 4.65 -5.92 1.72
N GLY A 9 3.79 -5.11 2.34
CA GLY A 9 4.21 -3.96 3.14
C GLY A 9 4.35 -4.38 4.59
N ILE A 10 5.53 -4.17 5.16
CA ILE A 10 5.79 -4.57 6.54
C ILE A 10 6.06 -3.33 7.39
N PRO A 11 5.20 -3.05 8.40
CA PRO A 11 5.42 -1.92 9.28
C PRO A 11 6.69 -2.11 10.12
N THR A 12 7.43 -1.03 10.30
CA THR A 12 8.60 -1.00 11.18
C THR A 12 8.62 0.31 11.94
N GLN A 13 9.19 0.31 13.13
CA GLN A 13 9.35 1.53 13.93
C GLN A 13 10.76 2.10 13.85
N LYS A 14 11.67 1.39 13.20
CA LYS A 14 13.07 1.81 13.12
C LYS A 14 13.39 2.36 11.75
N PRO A 15 14.17 3.45 11.67
CA PRO A 15 14.70 3.93 10.40
C PRO A 15 15.50 2.84 9.70
N PHE A 16 15.46 2.84 8.36
CA PHE A 16 16.18 1.85 7.56
C PHE A 16 16.88 2.54 6.39
N ASN A 17 17.90 1.88 5.84
CA ASN A 17 18.66 2.42 4.73
C ASN A 17 17.81 2.52 3.47
N GLY A 18 17.92 3.65 2.77
CA GLY A 18 17.23 3.84 1.50
C GLY A 18 15.77 4.24 1.65
N GLU A 19 15.31 4.57 2.86
CA GLU A 19 13.93 5.01 3.03
C GLU A 19 13.67 6.31 2.27
N LYS A 20 12.47 6.37 1.65
CA LYS A 20 11.97 7.54 0.94
C LYS A 20 10.77 8.09 1.71
N TYR A 21 10.63 9.40 1.75
CA TYR A 21 9.57 10.04 2.54
C TYR A 21 8.42 10.50 1.64
N LEU A 22 7.21 10.09 1.98
CA LEU A 22 5.97 10.58 1.37
C LEU A 22 5.38 11.64 2.30
N LYS A 23 5.73 12.89 2.05
CA LYS A 23 5.40 14.01 2.92
C LYS A 23 3.91 14.15 3.23
N ASP A 24 3.07 14.00 2.20
CA ASP A 24 1.62 14.21 2.36
C ASP A 24 0.96 13.11 3.18
N TYR A 25 1.60 11.96 3.30
CA TYR A 25 1.08 10.81 4.02
C TYR A 25 1.83 10.54 5.32
N LYS A 26 2.96 11.21 5.54
CA LYS A 26 3.81 11.04 6.72
C LYS A 26 4.28 9.60 6.88
N ILE A 27 4.79 9.05 5.78
CA ILE A 27 5.26 7.67 5.68
C ILE A 27 6.66 7.64 5.10
N TYR A 28 7.54 6.84 5.71
CA TYR A 28 8.81 6.45 5.10
C TYR A 28 8.65 5.04 4.53
N HIS A 29 9.10 4.82 3.31
CA HIS A 29 8.99 3.50 2.68
C HIS A 29 10.23 3.17 1.87
N GLY A 30 10.46 1.89 1.62
CA GLY A 30 11.59 1.46 0.80
C GLY A 30 11.84 -0.03 0.87
N GLY A 31 12.89 -0.45 0.16
CA GLY A 31 13.33 -1.85 0.13
C GLY A 31 12.71 -2.70 -0.96
N PHE A 32 11.64 -2.24 -1.58
CA PHE A 32 10.92 -3.04 -2.57
C PHE A 32 11.81 -3.43 -3.76
N GLU A 33 12.55 -2.47 -4.31
CA GLU A 33 13.36 -2.70 -5.51
C GLU A 33 14.51 -3.69 -5.27
N GLU A 34 15.02 -3.74 -4.03
CA GLU A 34 16.12 -4.62 -3.67
C GLU A 34 15.65 -5.99 -3.20
N SER A 35 14.34 -6.18 -3.00
CA SER A 35 13.81 -7.41 -2.44
C SER A 35 13.47 -8.43 -3.54
N GLU A 36 13.99 -9.63 -3.39
CA GLU A 36 13.63 -10.75 -4.25
C GLU A 36 12.16 -11.16 -4.08
N PHE A 37 11.57 -10.87 -2.90
CA PHE A 37 10.23 -11.31 -2.56
C PHE A 37 9.18 -10.20 -2.58
N GLY A 38 9.56 -9.00 -2.97
CA GLY A 38 8.65 -7.86 -2.99
C GLY A 38 8.34 -7.31 -1.61
N ILE A 39 9.32 -7.35 -0.70
CA ILE A 39 9.13 -6.78 0.63
C ILE A 39 9.37 -5.29 0.60
N GLU A 40 8.39 -4.52 1.06
CA GLU A 40 8.51 -3.08 1.22
C GLU A 40 8.35 -2.73 2.70
N TRP A 41 9.36 -2.06 3.25
CA TRP A 41 9.31 -1.60 4.64
C TRP A 41 8.57 -0.28 4.72
N MET A 42 7.70 -0.14 5.72
CA MET A 42 6.88 1.05 5.93
C MET A 42 7.07 1.55 7.35
N ARG A 43 7.46 2.82 7.49
CA ARG A 43 7.58 3.45 8.81
C ARG A 43 6.66 4.66 8.85
N TYR A 44 5.66 4.60 9.74
CA TYR A 44 4.63 5.63 9.83
C TYR A 44 4.96 6.60 10.97
N GLU A 45 4.83 7.91 10.70
CA GLU A 45 4.97 8.90 11.76
C GLU A 45 3.77 8.84 12.70
N LYS A 46 3.96 9.33 13.95
CA LYS A 46 2.91 9.26 14.97
C LYS A 46 1.63 9.95 14.55
N ASP A 47 1.74 11.05 13.81
CA ASP A 47 0.58 11.83 13.37
C ASP A 47 0.09 11.44 11.97
N CYS A 48 0.53 10.31 11.45
CA CYS A 48 -0.01 9.75 10.22
C CYS A 48 -1.47 9.36 10.46
N ASN A 49 -2.38 9.86 9.62
CA ASN A 49 -3.82 9.69 9.79
C ASN A 49 -4.39 8.42 9.15
N LEU A 50 -3.55 7.51 8.69
CA LEU A 50 -4.04 6.27 8.11
C LEU A 50 -4.65 5.36 9.16
N PRO A 51 -5.54 4.44 8.75
CA PRO A 51 -6.13 3.50 9.71
C PRO A 51 -5.08 2.73 10.49
N GLU A 52 -5.39 2.45 11.76
CA GLU A 52 -4.43 1.80 12.65
C GLU A 52 -3.97 0.44 12.14
N ILE A 53 -4.88 -0.35 11.54
CA ILE A 53 -4.47 -1.66 11.02
C ILE A 53 -3.45 -1.56 9.90
N VAL A 54 -3.50 -0.50 9.10
CA VAL A 54 -2.51 -0.26 8.02
C VAL A 54 -1.14 0.05 8.61
N LYS A 55 -1.11 0.72 9.76
CA LYS A 55 0.14 1.13 10.41
C LYS A 55 0.77 0.04 11.26
N THR A 56 0.03 -0.99 11.61
CA THR A 56 0.48 -2.00 12.58
C THR A 56 0.53 -3.42 12.04
N ILE A 57 -0.23 -3.74 11.00
CA ILE A 57 -0.33 -5.09 10.46
C ILE A 57 0.23 -5.11 9.04
N PRO A 58 1.07 -6.10 8.68
CA PRO A 58 1.54 -6.21 7.29
C PRO A 58 0.38 -6.30 6.31
N HIS A 59 0.53 -5.68 5.14
CA HIS A 59 -0.48 -5.76 4.09
C HIS A 59 0.09 -6.42 2.85
N ILE A 60 -0.77 -7.14 2.13
CA ILE A 60 -0.43 -7.71 0.84
C ILE A 60 -1.03 -6.81 -0.24
N ALA A 61 -0.23 -6.47 -1.23
CA ALA A 61 -0.67 -5.61 -2.33
C ALA A 61 -0.75 -6.39 -3.63
N PHE A 62 -1.80 -6.14 -4.39
CA PHE A 62 -2.05 -6.79 -5.67
C PHE A 62 -2.26 -5.75 -6.76
N ASP A 63 -1.66 -6.00 -7.93
CA ASP A 63 -2.03 -5.28 -9.15
C ASP A 63 -3.41 -5.73 -9.61
N VAL A 64 -4.23 -4.78 -9.98
CA VAL A 64 -5.57 -5.04 -10.54
C VAL A 64 -5.78 -4.17 -11.77
N ASP A 65 -6.64 -4.63 -12.68
CA ASP A 65 -6.94 -3.88 -13.90
C ASP A 65 -7.89 -2.72 -13.64
N ASP A 66 -8.81 -2.89 -12.70
CA ASP A 66 -9.82 -1.88 -12.37
C ASP A 66 -10.02 -1.83 -10.87
N ILE A 67 -9.51 -0.75 -10.26
CA ILE A 67 -9.53 -0.62 -8.81
C ILE A 67 -10.96 -0.46 -8.27
N TYR A 68 -11.85 0.18 -9.03
CA TYR A 68 -13.23 0.38 -8.58
C TYR A 68 -14.00 -0.94 -8.57
N GLU A 69 -13.71 -1.83 -9.52
CA GLU A 69 -14.27 -3.17 -9.51
C GLU A 69 -13.69 -4.00 -8.37
N ALA A 70 -12.40 -3.82 -8.09
CA ALA A 70 -11.72 -4.56 -7.02
C ALA A 70 -12.28 -4.26 -5.63
N ILE A 71 -12.67 -3.01 -5.38
CA ILE A 71 -13.16 -2.60 -4.04
C ILE A 71 -14.68 -2.77 -3.89
N LYS A 72 -15.38 -3.09 -4.97
CA LYS A 72 -16.84 -3.18 -4.96
C LYS A 72 -17.32 -4.21 -3.94
N ASP A 73 -18.30 -3.82 -3.13
CA ASP A 73 -18.92 -4.68 -2.11
C ASP A 73 -17.92 -5.16 -1.04
N ARG A 74 -16.83 -4.43 -0.84
CA ARG A 74 -15.83 -4.73 0.18
C ARG A 74 -15.74 -3.60 1.20
N LYS A 75 -15.15 -3.91 2.36
CA LYS A 75 -14.94 -2.91 3.40
C LYS A 75 -13.73 -2.05 3.05
N VAL A 76 -13.97 -0.90 2.44
CA VAL A 76 -12.92 0.03 2.06
C VAL A 76 -12.47 0.82 3.28
N ILE A 77 -11.16 0.81 3.56
CA ILE A 77 -10.58 1.56 4.67
C ILE A 77 -9.70 2.72 4.21
N ILE A 78 -9.22 2.68 2.98
CA ILE A 78 -8.59 3.83 2.33
C ILE A 78 -9.15 3.91 0.92
N GLU A 79 -9.86 5.01 0.64
CA GLU A 79 -10.47 5.24 -0.67
C GLU A 79 -9.40 5.39 -1.75
N PRO A 80 -9.74 5.12 -3.02
CA PRO A 80 -8.79 5.28 -4.12
C PRO A 80 -8.11 6.65 -4.11
N ASN A 81 -6.79 6.63 -4.19
CA ASN A 81 -5.97 7.84 -4.19
C ASN A 81 -4.66 7.54 -4.94
N SER A 82 -3.90 8.58 -5.24
CA SER A 82 -2.67 8.45 -6.01
C SER A 82 -1.49 9.00 -5.19
N PRO A 83 -0.83 8.16 -4.38
CA PRO A 83 0.33 8.60 -3.60
C PRO A 83 1.56 8.87 -4.47
N SER A 84 1.58 8.30 -5.67
CA SER A 84 2.62 8.56 -6.65
C SER A 84 2.00 8.69 -8.03
N GLU A 85 2.69 9.40 -8.92
CA GLU A 85 2.21 9.58 -10.28
C GLU A 85 2.11 8.23 -11.00
N GLY A 86 1.03 8.04 -11.74
CA GLY A 86 0.81 6.84 -12.55
C GLY A 86 0.15 5.69 -11.82
N ASN A 87 -0.09 5.80 -10.53
CA ASN A 87 -0.72 4.73 -9.75
C ASN A 87 -1.97 5.23 -9.04
N VAL A 88 -2.97 4.34 -8.94
CA VAL A 88 -4.11 4.55 -8.05
C VAL A 88 -4.10 3.39 -7.06
N VAL A 89 -4.21 3.70 -5.77
CA VAL A 89 -4.21 2.67 -4.74
C VAL A 89 -5.45 2.80 -3.86
N ALA A 90 -5.87 1.68 -3.27
CA ALA A 90 -6.94 1.64 -2.29
C ALA A 90 -6.68 0.49 -1.33
N PHE A 91 -7.21 0.60 -0.12
CA PHE A 91 -7.09 -0.47 0.87
C PHE A 91 -8.47 -0.94 1.30
N ILE A 92 -8.60 -2.25 1.46
CA ILE A 92 -9.77 -2.89 2.07
C ILE A 92 -9.33 -3.64 3.32
N GLU A 93 -10.31 -4.02 4.14
CA GLU A 93 -10.08 -4.89 5.29
C GLU A 93 -10.82 -6.20 5.07
N GLU A 94 -10.11 -7.32 5.21
CA GLU A 94 -10.71 -8.63 5.19
C GLU A 94 -10.32 -9.36 6.46
N ASN A 95 -11.30 -9.58 7.34
CA ASN A 95 -11.08 -10.30 8.61
C ASN A 95 -9.91 -9.76 9.42
N GLY A 96 -9.76 -8.44 9.48
CA GLY A 96 -8.69 -7.79 10.21
C GLY A 96 -7.38 -7.67 9.46
N ALA A 97 -7.33 -8.10 8.20
CA ALA A 97 -6.14 -7.98 7.37
C ALA A 97 -6.29 -6.80 6.40
N PRO A 98 -5.33 -5.87 6.36
CA PRO A 98 -5.35 -4.83 5.33
C PRO A 98 -4.84 -5.40 4.01
N ILE A 99 -5.56 -5.13 2.93
CA ILE A 99 -5.19 -5.55 1.58
C ILE A 99 -5.17 -4.32 0.69
N GLU A 100 -4.08 -4.14 -0.05
CA GLU A 100 -3.94 -3.02 -0.96
C GLU A 100 -4.20 -3.47 -2.39
N PHE A 101 -4.94 -2.65 -3.15
CA PHE A 101 -5.06 -2.81 -4.60
C PHE A 101 -4.34 -1.66 -5.28
N ILE A 102 -3.62 -1.97 -6.35
CA ILE A 102 -2.85 -1.00 -7.12
C ILE A 102 -3.29 -1.13 -8.58
N GLN A 103 -3.73 -0.01 -9.14
CA GLN A 103 -3.97 0.07 -10.58
C GLN A 103 -2.90 0.95 -11.19
N ILE A 104 -2.04 0.37 -12.00
CA ILE A 104 -0.98 1.10 -12.68
C ILE A 104 -1.59 1.68 -13.94
N LYS A 105 -1.54 3.01 -14.06
CA LYS A 105 -2.03 3.68 -15.25
C LYS A 105 -0.95 3.64 -16.32
N ASN A 106 -1.26 2.98 -17.43
CA ASN A 106 -0.38 3.02 -18.58
C ASN A 106 -0.56 4.36 -19.28
N SER A 107 0.53 5.10 -19.41
CA SER A 107 0.53 6.27 -20.29
C SER A 107 0.62 5.76 -21.72
N VAL A 108 -0.35 6.06 -22.52
CA VAL A 108 -0.35 5.71 -23.94
C VAL A 108 0.09 6.90 -24.72
#